data_0b3040c306ed0b96dfa0615c2d4face2
#
_entry.id   0b3040c306ed0b96dfa0615c2d4face2
#
_cell.length_a   1.000
_cell.length_b   1.000
_cell.length_c   1.000
_cell.angle_alpha   90.00
_cell.angle_beta   90.00
_cell.angle_gamma   90.00
#
_symmetry.space_group_name_H-M   'P 1'
#
loop_
_entity.id
_entity.type
_entity.pdbx_description
1 polymer ?
#
loop_
_entity_poly.entity_id
_entity_poly.type
_entity_poly.pdbx_seq_one_letter_code
_entity_poly.pdbx_strand_id
1 'polypeptide(L)'
;MSPVRRFAELLSELQQLEKASVAAQGPLILDAFARHTRFDGGALYLRDGRGNGMRLAAKSTHCVAPEILDGNARAEEALTPSPALVVPLQSQREALGLLALSSEMAEGIEDDFAFARAAAMYVSTLIANQRLTQEMREGDFQLKYRLWELESLYDIGLSIASTLNVDELADEILFRMISLTNARRAALYLREDGFKLYRSFGDVREGFLETEISEQLLREGKPLTFQGGSACLFPACETFVAVPIKGSNDAIIGVLAAADRETREGGIGAFEANELRLLSLFGNQVAIALENARLHRDALEKQAMERDLELAATIQSNILPKALPQIEGIEIAALSRPARQVGGDYHAFFVRDGVITALVADVAGKSMPAALLVSALHAVLQLLFAEGRDIDEIATELNRHIHNWSAENKFITMVMVSIDREHELIQYVNAGHNPAYLIVDGQIDTIKSHGLPIGILPGTRYVTQTRAFPAGSCAVLYSDGITEAENVDDEEFGNERLEALLEQHVDYGAALIRDQIADAVDAFVDEAPQKDDETLVIIRRA
;
A
#
# COMPACT_ATOMS: atom_id res chain seq x y z
N MET A 1 55.20 46.16 -45.09
CA MET A 1 54.94 45.78 -43.73
C MET A 1 55.87 44.59 -43.39
N SER A 2 56.44 44.56 -42.17
CA SER A 2 57.25 43.40 -41.81
C SER A 2 56.32 42.17 -41.64
N PRO A 3 56.79 40.94 -41.91
CA PRO A 3 56.00 39.71 -41.75
C PRO A 3 55.41 39.56 -40.36
N VAL A 4 56.12 39.91 -39.29
CA VAL A 4 55.69 39.84 -37.88
C VAL A 4 54.48 40.76 -37.61
N ARG A 5 54.46 41.95 -38.20
CA ARG A 5 53.34 42.90 -38.03
C ARG A 5 52.10 42.39 -38.74
N ARG A 6 52.21 41.83 -39.92
CA ARG A 6 51.09 41.21 -40.65
C ARG A 6 50.49 40.05 -39.86
N PHE A 7 51.31 39.23 -39.24
CA PHE A 7 50.85 38.12 -38.41
C PHE A 7 50.12 38.62 -37.14
N ALA A 8 50.64 39.65 -36.47
CA ALA A 8 49.99 40.24 -35.32
C ALA A 8 48.61 40.82 -35.64
N GLU A 9 48.47 41.47 -36.83
CA GLU A 9 47.19 42.00 -37.30
C GLU A 9 46.22 40.89 -37.67
N LEU A 10 46.65 39.79 -38.30
CA LEU A 10 45.86 38.60 -38.56
C LEU A 10 45.31 38.00 -37.24
N LEU A 11 46.19 37.77 -36.26
CA LEU A 11 45.74 37.24 -34.96
C LEU A 11 44.77 38.15 -34.25
N SER A 12 44.97 39.48 -34.27
CA SER A 12 44.09 40.44 -33.67
C SER A 12 42.70 40.42 -34.32
N GLU A 13 42.64 40.24 -35.63
CA GLU A 13 41.37 40.14 -36.36
C GLU A 13 40.67 38.81 -36.05
N LEU A 14 41.37 37.70 -36.02
CA LEU A 14 40.84 36.39 -35.64
C LEU A 14 40.30 36.39 -34.20
N GLN A 15 40.94 37.14 -33.27
CA GLN A 15 40.44 37.29 -31.89
C GLN A 15 39.08 38.02 -31.82
N GLN A 16 38.82 38.96 -32.72
CA GLN A 16 37.52 39.64 -32.73
C GLN A 16 36.37 38.73 -33.17
N LEU A 17 36.69 37.63 -33.85
CA LEU A 17 35.69 36.67 -34.31
C LEU A 17 35.13 35.77 -33.20
N GLU A 18 35.69 35.76 -31.99
CA GLU A 18 35.19 34.94 -30.85
C GLU A 18 33.70 35.16 -30.54
N LYS A 19 33.18 36.35 -30.85
CA LYS A 19 31.79 36.73 -30.60
C LYS A 19 30.81 36.37 -31.74
N ALA A 20 31.31 35.98 -32.91
CA ALA A 20 30.47 35.65 -34.05
C ALA A 20 30.01 34.19 -34.02
N SER A 21 28.87 33.87 -34.66
CA SER A 21 28.41 32.47 -34.79
C SER A 21 29.35 31.65 -35.69
N VAL A 22 29.43 30.32 -35.50
CA VAL A 22 30.28 29.42 -36.31
C VAL A 22 30.05 29.59 -37.82
N ALA A 23 28.78 29.71 -38.23
CA ALA A 23 28.41 29.90 -39.63
C ALA A 23 28.91 31.26 -40.21
N ALA A 24 28.96 32.30 -39.38
CA ALA A 24 29.44 33.63 -39.80
C ALA A 24 30.97 33.76 -39.75
N GLN A 25 31.63 32.95 -38.95
CA GLN A 25 33.08 33.00 -38.78
C GLN A 25 33.84 32.47 -40.00
N GLY A 26 33.34 31.41 -40.64
CA GLY A 26 34.04 30.78 -41.79
C GLY A 26 34.46 31.75 -42.87
N PRO A 27 33.53 32.53 -43.45
CA PRO A 27 33.90 33.56 -44.44
C PRO A 27 34.88 34.60 -43.89
N LEU A 28 34.65 35.08 -42.64
CA LEU A 28 35.50 36.08 -42.01
C LEU A 28 36.92 35.58 -41.73
N ILE A 29 37.09 34.30 -41.42
CA ILE A 29 38.41 33.65 -41.27
C ILE A 29 39.14 33.68 -42.60
N LEU A 30 38.51 33.28 -43.70
CA LEU A 30 39.10 33.30 -45.02
C LEU A 30 39.47 34.69 -45.47
N ASP A 31 38.59 35.67 -45.24
CA ASP A 31 38.84 37.08 -45.54
C ASP A 31 40.01 37.67 -44.74
N ALA A 32 40.17 37.27 -43.46
CA ALA A 32 41.31 37.67 -42.64
C ALA A 32 42.64 37.12 -43.19
N PHE A 33 42.65 35.86 -43.61
CA PHE A 33 43.82 35.28 -44.25
C PHE A 33 44.16 35.98 -45.55
N ALA A 34 43.15 36.29 -46.41
CA ALA A 34 43.36 37.00 -47.67
C ALA A 34 43.91 38.44 -47.49
N ARG A 35 43.51 39.13 -46.43
CA ARG A 35 43.98 40.50 -46.15
C ARG A 35 45.39 40.59 -45.60
N HIS A 36 45.81 39.61 -44.82
CA HIS A 36 47.09 39.66 -44.05
C HIS A 36 48.16 38.72 -44.55
N THR A 37 47.86 37.88 -45.52
CA THR A 37 48.81 36.93 -46.13
C THR A 37 48.82 37.10 -47.67
N ARG A 38 49.62 36.30 -48.37
CA ARG A 38 49.62 36.23 -49.84
C ARG A 38 48.65 35.19 -50.39
N PHE A 39 47.81 34.62 -49.51
CA PHE A 39 46.70 33.76 -49.94
C PHE A 39 45.57 34.64 -50.43
N ASP A 40 45.06 34.37 -51.61
CA ASP A 40 43.97 35.15 -52.25
C ASP A 40 42.63 34.43 -52.17
N GLY A 41 42.62 33.19 -51.70
CA GLY A 41 41.44 32.39 -51.53
C GLY A 41 41.61 31.17 -50.69
N GLY A 42 40.50 30.41 -50.54
CA GLY A 42 40.55 29.14 -49.79
C GLY A 42 39.16 28.59 -49.47
N ALA A 43 39.19 27.48 -48.74
CA ALA A 43 38.01 26.81 -48.24
C ALA A 43 38.23 26.34 -46.80
N LEU A 44 37.19 26.45 -45.97
CA LEU A 44 37.16 25.93 -44.61
C LEU A 44 36.15 24.78 -44.55
N TYR A 45 36.64 23.62 -44.18
CA TYR A 45 35.79 22.45 -43.93
C TYR A 45 35.77 22.11 -42.45
N LEU A 46 34.62 21.79 -41.95
CA LEU A 46 34.41 21.34 -40.57
C LEU A 46 33.90 19.90 -40.56
N ARG A 47 34.32 19.12 -39.59
CA ARG A 47 33.91 17.74 -39.42
C ARG A 47 32.50 17.72 -38.87
N ASP A 48 31.60 16.96 -39.50
CA ASP A 48 30.25 16.69 -38.99
C ASP A 48 30.32 15.56 -37.95
N GLY A 49 29.87 15.79 -36.73
CA GLY A 49 30.11 14.96 -35.54
C GLY A 49 29.69 13.48 -35.63
N ARG A 50 29.10 13.01 -36.72
CA ARG A 50 28.59 11.65 -36.91
C ARG A 50 29.15 10.86 -38.10
N GLY A 51 30.10 11.42 -38.85
CA GLY A 51 30.64 10.75 -40.04
C GLY A 51 32.14 10.98 -40.25
N ASN A 52 32.75 10.25 -41.22
CA ASN A 52 34.13 10.43 -41.64
C ASN A 52 34.28 11.64 -42.63
N GLY A 53 33.21 12.27 -43.05
CA GLY A 53 33.18 13.39 -43.97
C GLY A 53 33.34 14.76 -43.32
N MET A 54 33.87 15.72 -44.08
CA MET A 54 33.94 17.13 -43.68
C MET A 54 33.03 17.94 -44.56
N ARG A 55 32.21 18.79 -43.94
CA ARG A 55 31.27 19.67 -44.64
C ARG A 55 31.89 21.05 -44.85
N LEU A 56 31.68 21.61 -46.05
CA LEU A 56 32.11 22.95 -46.37
C LEU A 56 31.44 23.99 -45.47
N ALA A 57 32.20 24.69 -44.64
CA ALA A 57 31.74 25.77 -43.77
C ALA A 57 31.84 27.15 -44.45
N ALA A 58 32.88 27.37 -45.24
CA ALA A 58 33.07 28.59 -46.00
C ALA A 58 34.00 28.36 -47.19
N LYS A 59 33.84 29.17 -48.23
CA LYS A 59 34.78 29.28 -49.35
C LYS A 59 34.87 30.72 -49.83
N SER A 60 36.02 31.09 -50.39
CA SER A 60 36.21 32.36 -51.10
C SER A 60 35.51 32.32 -52.46
N THR A 61 35.24 33.50 -53.04
CA THR A 61 34.55 33.67 -54.35
C THR A 61 35.27 33.02 -55.52
N HIS A 62 36.58 32.92 -55.45
CA HIS A 62 37.42 32.35 -56.50
C HIS A 62 37.74 30.86 -56.33
N CYS A 63 37.23 30.24 -55.29
CA CYS A 63 37.45 28.83 -54.98
C CYS A 63 36.23 27.97 -55.34
N VAL A 64 36.44 26.95 -56.16
CA VAL A 64 35.42 25.89 -56.38
C VAL A 64 35.71 24.75 -55.42
N ALA A 65 34.79 24.48 -54.55
CA ALA A 65 34.91 23.54 -53.46
C ALA A 65 33.65 22.65 -53.38
N PRO A 66 33.77 21.34 -53.26
CA PRO A 66 32.63 20.45 -53.05
C PRO A 66 31.99 20.69 -51.68
N GLU A 67 30.69 20.44 -51.54
CA GLU A 67 29.95 20.64 -50.29
C GLU A 67 30.40 19.63 -49.20
N ILE A 68 30.84 18.44 -49.61
CA ILE A 68 31.32 17.40 -48.71
C ILE A 68 32.65 16.87 -49.24
N LEU A 69 33.66 16.80 -48.36
CA LEU A 69 34.90 16.10 -48.56
C LEU A 69 34.85 14.76 -47.82
N ASP A 70 35.03 13.66 -48.55
CA ASP A 70 35.22 12.35 -47.94
C ASP A 70 36.53 12.32 -47.17
N GLY A 71 36.56 11.68 -45.99
CA GLY A 71 37.72 11.64 -45.10
C GLY A 71 38.99 11.03 -45.72
N ASN A 72 38.88 10.41 -46.89
CA ASN A 72 39.97 9.87 -47.69
C ASN A 72 40.32 10.72 -48.93
N ALA A 73 39.56 11.75 -49.25
CA ALA A 73 39.84 12.61 -50.38
C ALA A 73 40.95 13.61 -50.03
N ARG A 74 41.99 13.69 -50.87
CA ARG A 74 42.99 14.76 -50.74
C ARG A 74 42.39 16.07 -51.13
N ALA A 75 42.37 17.04 -50.21
CA ALA A 75 41.82 18.36 -50.45
C ALA A 75 42.53 19.06 -51.64
N GLU A 76 43.77 18.69 -51.90
CA GLU A 76 44.62 19.14 -53.01
C GLU A 76 44.03 18.75 -54.38
N GLU A 77 43.30 17.66 -54.48
CA GLU A 77 42.70 17.14 -55.72
C GLU A 77 41.24 17.62 -55.89
N ALA A 78 40.58 17.99 -54.81
CA ALA A 78 39.14 18.31 -54.78
C ALA A 78 38.86 19.82 -54.98
N LEU A 79 39.84 20.67 -54.80
CA LEU A 79 39.66 22.14 -54.85
C LEU A 79 40.29 22.72 -56.16
N THR A 80 39.60 23.73 -56.68
CA THR A 80 40.12 24.47 -57.85
C THR A 80 40.09 25.97 -57.54
N PRO A 81 41.19 26.72 -57.61
CA PRO A 81 42.55 26.22 -57.91
C PRO A 81 43.04 25.28 -56.79
N SER A 82 44.03 24.42 -57.13
CA SER A 82 44.67 23.51 -56.14
C SER A 82 45.24 24.35 -55.00
N PRO A 83 45.00 24.00 -53.72
CA PRO A 83 45.45 24.80 -52.59
C PRO A 83 46.98 24.80 -52.50
N ALA A 84 47.58 25.97 -52.27
CA ALA A 84 48.99 26.13 -51.99
C ALA A 84 49.39 25.60 -50.60
N LEU A 85 48.43 25.62 -49.66
CA LEU A 85 48.63 25.13 -48.29
C LEU A 85 47.35 24.49 -47.76
N VAL A 86 47.46 23.30 -47.22
CA VAL A 86 46.38 22.59 -46.48
C VAL A 86 46.80 22.43 -45.04
N VAL A 87 46.00 22.94 -44.10
CA VAL A 87 46.28 22.86 -42.67
C VAL A 87 45.14 22.13 -41.97
N PRO A 88 45.44 20.97 -41.34
CA PRO A 88 44.44 20.30 -40.50
C PRO A 88 44.14 21.14 -39.27
N LEU A 89 42.85 21.34 -38.99
CA LEU A 89 42.34 21.95 -37.74
C LEU A 89 42.14 20.87 -36.72
N GLN A 90 42.89 20.92 -35.63
CA GLN A 90 42.88 19.90 -34.60
C GLN A 90 42.83 20.53 -33.20
N SER A 91 42.10 19.93 -32.30
CA SER A 91 42.22 20.14 -30.84
C SER A 91 43.05 19.01 -30.25
N GLN A 92 43.39 19.11 -28.94
CA GLN A 92 44.15 18.04 -28.23
C GLN A 92 43.45 16.69 -28.25
N ARG A 93 42.17 16.62 -28.55
CA ARG A 93 41.33 15.42 -28.45
C ARG A 93 40.68 15.00 -29.77
N GLU A 94 40.60 15.88 -30.77
CA GLU A 94 39.74 15.62 -31.93
C GLU A 94 40.19 16.43 -33.15
N ALA A 95 40.04 15.82 -34.35
CA ALA A 95 40.17 16.49 -35.63
C ALA A 95 38.88 17.34 -35.88
N LEU A 96 39.03 18.63 -35.95
CA LEU A 96 37.91 19.57 -36.06
C LEU A 96 37.54 19.91 -37.53
N GLY A 97 38.53 19.84 -38.44
CA GLY A 97 38.31 20.19 -39.81
C GLY A 97 39.61 20.41 -40.58
N LEU A 98 39.49 21.19 -41.66
CA LEU A 98 40.58 21.45 -42.59
C LEU A 98 40.47 22.89 -43.10
N LEU A 99 41.58 23.60 -43.11
CA LEU A 99 41.73 24.91 -43.78
C LEU A 99 42.61 24.73 -45.01
N ALA A 100 42.07 24.96 -46.18
CA ALA A 100 42.78 24.97 -47.45
C ALA A 100 42.90 26.42 -47.96
N LEU A 101 44.11 26.85 -48.24
CA LEU A 101 44.42 28.20 -48.70
C LEU A 101 45.06 28.15 -50.09
N SER A 102 44.57 28.96 -51.04
CA SER A 102 45.04 29.07 -52.39
C SER A 102 45.74 30.40 -52.63
N SER A 103 46.68 30.45 -53.64
CA SER A 103 47.33 31.66 -54.08
C SER A 103 47.67 31.58 -55.58
N GLU A 104 47.43 32.68 -56.30
CA GLU A 104 47.83 32.82 -57.69
C GLU A 104 49.33 33.13 -57.83
N MET A 105 50.03 33.53 -56.73
CA MET A 105 51.45 33.88 -56.75
C MET A 105 52.32 32.67 -56.43
N ALA A 106 53.24 32.32 -57.32
CA ALA A 106 54.16 31.21 -57.18
C ALA A 106 55.43 31.51 -56.36
N GLU A 107 55.85 32.80 -56.26
CA GLU A 107 57.11 33.18 -55.60
C GLU A 107 56.89 33.89 -54.26
N GLY A 108 57.63 33.48 -53.22
CA GLY A 108 57.70 34.14 -51.92
C GLY A 108 56.54 33.83 -50.96
N ILE A 109 55.68 32.86 -51.26
CA ILE A 109 54.55 32.46 -50.41
C ILE A 109 54.99 31.58 -49.23
N GLU A 110 56.18 30.98 -49.31
CA GLU A 110 56.72 30.08 -48.29
C GLU A 110 56.88 30.75 -46.93
N ASP A 111 57.18 32.07 -46.90
CA ASP A 111 57.26 32.84 -45.66
C ASP A 111 55.90 32.94 -44.92
N ASP A 112 54.78 32.88 -45.66
CA ASP A 112 53.46 32.98 -45.12
C ASP A 112 52.91 31.60 -44.61
N PHE A 113 53.53 30.47 -45.00
CA PHE A 113 53.10 29.12 -44.55
C PHE A 113 53.23 28.93 -43.03
N ALA A 114 54.32 29.40 -42.42
CA ALA A 114 54.53 29.29 -40.98
C ALA A 114 53.47 30.13 -40.21
N PHE A 115 53.17 31.33 -40.72
CA PHE A 115 52.12 32.21 -40.15
C PHE A 115 50.72 31.62 -40.30
N ALA A 116 50.40 31.09 -41.48
CA ALA A 116 49.13 30.45 -41.73
C ALA A 116 48.91 29.21 -40.84
N ARG A 117 49.91 28.40 -40.62
CA ARG A 117 49.86 27.24 -39.71
C ARG A 117 49.64 27.69 -38.26
N ALA A 118 50.37 28.72 -37.80
CA ALA A 118 50.19 29.25 -36.44
C ALA A 118 48.81 29.87 -36.24
N ALA A 119 48.31 30.63 -37.24
CA ALA A 119 46.95 31.19 -37.21
C ALA A 119 45.86 30.12 -37.27
N ALA A 120 46.07 29.03 -38.02
CA ALA A 120 45.16 27.89 -38.06
C ALA A 120 45.08 27.15 -36.71
N MET A 121 46.14 27.12 -35.91
CA MET A 121 46.05 26.61 -34.51
C MET A 121 45.12 27.47 -33.66
N TYR A 122 45.16 28.79 -33.83
CA TYR A 122 44.21 29.68 -33.14
C TYR A 122 42.76 29.44 -33.61
N VAL A 123 42.55 29.32 -34.93
CA VAL A 123 41.26 28.96 -35.52
C VAL A 123 40.72 27.64 -34.96
N SER A 124 41.62 26.66 -34.81
CA SER A 124 41.25 25.36 -34.19
C SER A 124 40.75 25.56 -32.77
N THR A 125 41.44 26.36 -31.96
CA THR A 125 41.04 26.66 -30.59
C THR A 125 39.71 27.40 -30.54
N LEU A 126 39.50 28.37 -31.40
CA LEU A 126 38.28 29.13 -31.52
C LEU A 126 37.05 28.22 -31.82
N ILE A 127 37.19 27.35 -32.82
CA ILE A 127 36.15 26.38 -33.20
C ILE A 127 35.88 25.39 -32.07
N ALA A 128 36.93 24.85 -31.43
CA ALA A 128 36.80 23.94 -30.30
C ALA A 128 36.03 24.57 -29.12
N ASN A 129 36.38 25.79 -28.73
CA ASN A 129 35.73 26.50 -27.64
C ASN A 129 34.25 26.79 -27.92
N GLN A 130 33.93 27.16 -29.15
CA GLN A 130 32.53 27.39 -29.52
C GLN A 130 31.71 26.12 -29.50
N ARG A 131 32.25 25.02 -30.00
CA ARG A 131 31.57 23.70 -29.96
C ARG A 131 31.31 23.26 -28.52
N LEU A 132 32.31 23.35 -27.64
CA LEU A 132 32.14 23.07 -26.22
C LEU A 132 31.09 23.97 -25.57
N THR A 133 31.09 25.26 -25.89
CA THR A 133 30.10 26.23 -25.36
C THR A 133 28.67 25.87 -25.81
N GLN A 134 28.50 25.44 -27.05
CA GLN A 134 27.22 25.02 -27.58
C GLN A 134 26.75 23.70 -26.90
N GLU A 135 27.62 22.71 -26.80
CA GLU A 135 27.34 21.43 -26.11
C GLU A 135 26.97 21.67 -24.63
N MET A 136 27.69 22.57 -23.94
CA MET A 136 27.34 22.97 -22.56
C MET A 136 25.97 23.62 -22.46
N ARG A 137 25.61 24.53 -23.41
CA ARG A 137 24.28 25.18 -23.42
C ARG A 137 23.15 24.19 -23.67
N GLU A 138 23.36 23.26 -24.59
CA GLU A 138 22.38 22.20 -24.87
C GLU A 138 22.22 21.26 -23.66
N GLY A 139 23.33 20.89 -23.01
CA GLY A 139 23.30 20.10 -21.76
C GLY A 139 22.63 20.81 -20.60
N ASP A 140 22.91 22.12 -20.40
CA ASP A 140 22.27 22.93 -19.34
C ASP A 140 20.77 23.10 -19.59
N PHE A 141 20.35 23.29 -20.83
CA PHE A 141 18.93 23.34 -21.19
C PHE A 141 18.23 22.02 -20.90
N GLN A 142 18.83 20.89 -21.28
CA GLN A 142 18.30 19.54 -21.00
C GLN A 142 18.21 19.28 -19.50
N LEU A 143 19.22 19.68 -18.73
CA LEU A 143 19.24 19.53 -17.28
C LEU A 143 18.15 20.36 -16.61
N LYS A 144 18.01 21.65 -16.99
CA LYS A 144 16.97 22.53 -16.47
C LYS A 144 15.56 22.03 -16.79
N TYR A 145 15.36 21.50 -18.00
CA TYR A 145 14.09 20.91 -18.39
C TYR A 145 13.74 19.70 -17.51
N ARG A 146 14.71 18.80 -17.26
CA ARG A 146 14.51 17.64 -16.38
C ARG A 146 14.27 18.03 -14.92
N LEU A 147 14.97 19.04 -14.41
CA LEU A 147 14.72 19.56 -13.05
C LEU A 147 13.30 20.11 -12.91
N TRP A 148 12.85 20.89 -13.88
CA TRP A 148 11.48 21.41 -13.89
C TRP A 148 10.43 20.30 -13.97
N GLU A 149 10.67 19.26 -14.77
CA GLU A 149 9.82 18.07 -14.85
C GLU A 149 9.71 17.38 -13.49
N LEU A 150 10.85 17.18 -12.80
CA LEU A 150 10.89 16.56 -11.48
C LEU A 150 10.23 17.41 -10.39
N GLU A 151 10.47 18.72 -10.37
CA GLU A 151 9.83 19.66 -9.44
C GLU A 151 8.30 19.64 -9.61
N SER A 152 7.83 19.71 -10.85
CA SER A 152 6.38 19.67 -11.14
C SER A 152 5.75 18.36 -10.66
N LEU A 153 6.40 17.22 -10.88
CA LEU A 153 5.92 15.92 -10.41
C LEU A 153 5.98 15.80 -8.88
N TYR A 154 7.01 16.37 -8.26
CA TYR A 154 7.13 16.37 -6.79
C TYR A 154 6.02 17.21 -6.14
N ASP A 155 5.75 18.41 -6.65
CA ASP A 155 4.68 19.27 -6.15
C ASP A 155 3.29 18.62 -6.32
N ILE A 156 3.05 17.98 -7.46
CA ILE A 156 1.83 17.19 -7.71
C ILE A 156 1.75 16.04 -6.71
N GLY A 157 2.85 15.30 -6.51
CA GLY A 157 2.91 14.19 -5.57
C GLY A 157 2.61 14.61 -4.14
N LEU A 158 3.17 15.74 -3.68
CA LEU A 158 2.88 16.28 -2.35
C LEU A 158 1.42 16.71 -2.18
N SER A 159 0.85 17.39 -3.18
CA SER A 159 -0.56 17.81 -3.16
C SER A 159 -1.49 16.61 -3.05
N ILE A 160 -1.26 15.57 -3.85
CA ILE A 160 -2.05 14.33 -3.87
C ILE A 160 -1.85 13.53 -2.58
N ALA A 161 -0.60 13.40 -2.09
CA ALA A 161 -0.29 12.62 -0.89
C ALA A 161 -0.82 13.25 0.42
N SER A 162 -1.15 14.54 0.43
CA SER A 162 -1.74 15.22 1.60
C SER A 162 -3.22 14.92 1.80
N THR A 163 -3.92 14.39 0.80
CA THR A 163 -5.34 14.08 0.82
C THR A 163 -5.57 12.63 1.22
N LEU A 164 -6.09 12.40 2.41
CA LEU A 164 -6.35 11.06 2.96
C LEU A 164 -7.77 10.54 2.65
N ASN A 165 -8.67 11.42 2.21
CA ASN A 165 -10.00 11.06 1.74
C ASN A 165 -9.93 10.63 0.28
N VAL A 166 -10.32 9.38 -0.02
CA VAL A 166 -10.24 8.80 -1.38
C VAL A 166 -11.11 9.57 -2.38
N ASP A 167 -12.27 10.10 -1.97
CA ASP A 167 -13.16 10.87 -2.85
C ASP A 167 -12.55 12.21 -3.26
N GLU A 168 -12.02 12.96 -2.29
CA GLU A 168 -11.33 14.23 -2.54
C GLU A 168 -10.04 14.00 -3.36
N LEU A 169 -9.34 12.91 -3.08
CA LEU A 169 -8.16 12.47 -3.82
C LEU A 169 -8.50 12.18 -5.28
N ALA A 170 -9.61 11.49 -5.54
CA ALA A 170 -10.07 11.19 -6.89
C ALA A 170 -10.38 12.46 -7.71
N ASP A 171 -11.02 13.45 -7.09
CA ASP A 171 -11.32 14.74 -7.73
C ASP A 171 -10.03 15.51 -8.06
N GLU A 172 -9.05 15.55 -7.15
CA GLU A 172 -7.75 16.17 -7.39
C GLU A 172 -6.95 15.45 -8.49
N ILE A 173 -6.96 14.11 -8.50
CA ILE A 173 -6.33 13.30 -9.55
C ILE A 173 -6.90 13.66 -10.92
N LEU A 174 -8.22 13.71 -11.07
CA LEU A 174 -8.88 14.05 -12.34
C LEU A 174 -8.58 15.47 -12.76
N PHE A 175 -8.62 16.42 -11.83
CA PHE A 175 -8.27 17.82 -12.10
C PHE A 175 -6.82 17.96 -12.60
N ARG A 176 -5.87 17.28 -11.96
CA ARG A 176 -4.46 17.27 -12.36
C ARG A 176 -4.25 16.61 -13.72
N MET A 177 -4.93 15.48 -13.96
CA MET A 177 -4.86 14.81 -15.25
C MET A 177 -5.31 15.72 -16.40
N ILE A 178 -6.46 16.41 -16.24
CA ILE A 178 -6.96 17.38 -17.20
C ILE A 178 -5.96 18.51 -17.41
N SER A 179 -5.42 19.06 -16.33
CA SER A 179 -4.44 20.16 -16.40
C SER A 179 -3.14 19.76 -17.09
N LEU A 180 -2.63 18.56 -16.85
CA LEU A 180 -1.40 18.04 -17.45
C LEU A 180 -1.55 17.73 -18.94
N THR A 181 -2.74 17.34 -19.38
CA THR A 181 -2.99 16.87 -20.75
C THR A 181 -3.77 17.86 -21.58
N ASN A 182 -4.30 18.92 -20.99
CA ASN A 182 -5.27 19.82 -21.61
C ASN A 182 -6.46 19.06 -22.23
N ALA A 183 -6.90 17.96 -21.57
CA ALA A 183 -8.01 17.15 -22.02
C ALA A 183 -9.35 17.73 -21.57
N ARG A 184 -10.41 17.46 -22.33
CA ARG A 184 -11.77 17.90 -22.00
C ARG A 184 -12.47 17.00 -20.99
N ARG A 185 -12.08 15.72 -20.94
CA ARG A 185 -12.74 14.70 -20.14
C ARG A 185 -11.69 13.80 -19.50
N ALA A 186 -12.00 13.30 -18.29
CA ALA A 186 -11.15 12.36 -17.61
C ALA A 186 -11.98 11.37 -16.76
N ALA A 187 -11.42 10.19 -16.49
CA ALA A 187 -12.03 9.18 -15.67
C ALA A 187 -10.99 8.40 -14.86
N LEU A 188 -11.37 8.03 -13.65
CA LEU A 188 -10.63 7.13 -12.77
C LEU A 188 -11.43 5.85 -12.59
N TYR A 189 -10.84 4.73 -12.93
CA TYR A 189 -11.35 3.41 -12.67
C TYR A 189 -10.48 2.75 -11.59
N LEU A 190 -11.11 2.15 -10.59
CA LEU A 190 -10.43 1.38 -9.54
C LEU A 190 -10.78 -0.10 -9.63
N ARG A 191 -9.86 -0.95 -9.22
CA ARG A 191 -10.03 -2.39 -9.20
C ARG A 191 -10.50 -2.86 -7.83
N GLU A 192 -11.72 -3.44 -7.81
CA GLU A 192 -12.27 -4.19 -6.69
C GLU A 192 -12.49 -5.65 -7.14
N ASP A 193 -13.75 -6.06 -7.42
CA ASP A 193 -14.12 -7.32 -8.10
C ASP A 193 -14.19 -7.14 -9.64
N GLY A 194 -13.23 -6.40 -10.21
CA GLY A 194 -13.18 -5.91 -11.57
C GLY A 194 -12.89 -4.42 -11.57
N PHE A 195 -12.70 -3.83 -12.77
CA PHE A 195 -12.53 -2.36 -12.85
C PHE A 195 -13.90 -1.69 -12.88
N LYS A 196 -14.15 -0.81 -11.92
CA LYS A 196 -15.36 0.00 -11.83
C LYS A 196 -15.02 1.47 -11.99
N LEU A 197 -15.90 2.21 -12.66
CA LEU A 197 -15.79 3.66 -12.70
C LEU A 197 -15.94 4.20 -11.27
N TYR A 198 -14.91 4.85 -10.77
CA TYR A 198 -14.91 5.45 -9.44
C TYR A 198 -15.31 6.92 -9.48
N ARG A 199 -14.69 7.69 -10.41
CA ARG A 199 -14.95 9.11 -10.58
C ARG A 199 -14.73 9.54 -12.04
N SER A 200 -15.48 10.52 -12.52
CA SER A 200 -15.30 11.06 -13.87
C SER A 200 -15.55 12.58 -13.94
N PHE A 201 -14.93 13.20 -14.93
CA PHE A 201 -15.20 14.53 -15.38
C PHE A 201 -15.65 14.48 -16.85
N GLY A 202 -16.91 14.85 -17.10
CA GLY A 202 -17.59 14.69 -18.39
C GLY A 202 -18.25 13.31 -18.57
N ASP A 203 -18.87 13.09 -19.73
CA ASP A 203 -19.59 11.85 -20.04
C ASP A 203 -18.63 10.70 -20.30
N VAL A 204 -18.81 9.59 -19.57
CA VAL A 204 -18.00 8.37 -19.63
C VAL A 204 -18.90 7.15 -19.73
N ARG A 205 -18.47 6.13 -20.49
CA ARG A 205 -19.16 4.85 -20.53
C ARG A 205 -18.81 4.02 -19.28
N GLU A 206 -19.83 3.43 -18.66
CA GLU A 206 -19.64 2.36 -17.70
C GLU A 206 -19.20 1.10 -18.45
N GLY A 207 -18.35 0.26 -17.89
CA GLY A 207 -17.95 -1.00 -18.52
C GLY A 207 -16.60 -1.00 -19.24
N PHE A 208 -15.58 -0.51 -18.56
CA PHE A 208 -14.19 -0.49 -19.05
C PHE A 208 -13.64 -1.88 -19.46
N LEU A 209 -14.06 -2.96 -18.79
CA LEU A 209 -13.45 -4.29 -18.94
C LEU A 209 -13.88 -5.12 -20.16
N GLU A 210 -14.90 -4.68 -20.84
CA GLU A 210 -15.45 -5.42 -21.99
C GLU A 210 -14.81 -5.01 -23.33
N THR A 211 -13.77 -4.18 -23.30
CA THR A 211 -13.11 -3.68 -24.51
C THR A 211 -11.74 -4.32 -24.72
N GLU A 212 -11.39 -4.54 -26.00
CA GLU A 212 -10.07 -5.03 -26.43
C GLU A 212 -8.90 -4.16 -25.88
N ILE A 213 -9.17 -2.87 -25.63
CA ILE A 213 -8.25 -1.90 -25.05
C ILE A 213 -7.90 -2.22 -23.60
N SER A 214 -8.90 -2.62 -22.80
CA SER A 214 -8.66 -2.98 -21.40
C SER A 214 -7.81 -4.23 -21.28
N GLU A 215 -8.03 -5.22 -22.14
CA GLU A 215 -7.19 -6.43 -22.18
C GLU A 215 -5.75 -6.10 -22.57
N GLN A 216 -5.56 -5.22 -23.56
CA GLN A 216 -4.24 -4.80 -23.97
C GLN A 216 -3.52 -4.03 -22.86
N LEU A 217 -4.19 -3.09 -22.19
CA LEU A 217 -3.64 -2.31 -21.08
C LEU A 217 -3.23 -3.23 -19.90
N LEU A 218 -4.07 -4.21 -19.58
CA LEU A 218 -3.79 -5.19 -18.52
C LEU A 218 -2.60 -6.09 -18.86
N ARG A 219 -2.46 -6.47 -20.13
CA ARG A 219 -1.37 -7.33 -20.61
C ARG A 219 -0.04 -6.60 -20.70
N GLU A 220 -0.04 -5.36 -21.24
CA GLU A 220 1.18 -4.61 -21.51
C GLU A 220 1.64 -3.77 -20.32
N GLY A 221 0.71 -3.35 -19.46
CA GLY A 221 0.99 -2.50 -18.30
C GLY A 221 1.63 -1.15 -18.67
N LYS A 222 1.34 -0.63 -19.86
CA LYS A 222 1.87 0.64 -20.39
C LYS A 222 0.73 1.55 -20.81
N PRO A 223 0.93 2.88 -20.83
CA PRO A 223 -0.05 3.79 -21.39
C PRO A 223 -0.37 3.48 -22.85
N LEU A 224 -1.64 3.53 -23.18
CA LEU A 224 -2.16 3.33 -24.53
C LEU A 224 -2.82 4.62 -25.02
N THR A 225 -2.63 4.94 -26.30
CA THR A 225 -3.30 6.05 -26.97
C THR A 225 -4.07 5.58 -28.17
N PHE A 226 -5.19 6.22 -28.43
CA PHE A 226 -6.06 5.90 -29.55
C PHE A 226 -6.53 7.16 -30.26
N GLN A 227 -6.70 7.07 -31.59
CA GLN A 227 -7.25 8.11 -32.44
C GLN A 227 -8.49 7.56 -33.15
N GLY A 228 -9.64 8.13 -32.82
CA GLY A 228 -10.94 7.78 -33.45
C GLY A 228 -11.44 6.36 -33.15
N GLY A 229 -12.73 6.14 -33.33
CA GLY A 229 -13.30 4.79 -33.36
C GLY A 229 -14.28 4.44 -32.25
N SER A 230 -14.91 3.26 -32.40
CA SER A 230 -15.99 2.74 -31.54
C SER A 230 -15.50 2.20 -30.20
N ALA A 231 -14.19 2.05 -30.02
CA ALA A 231 -13.58 1.45 -28.83
C ALA A 231 -13.30 2.45 -27.68
N CYS A 232 -13.75 3.70 -27.82
CA CYS A 232 -13.46 4.75 -26.83
C CYS A 232 -14.30 4.59 -25.56
N LEU A 233 -13.66 4.77 -24.41
CA LEU A 233 -14.30 4.85 -23.09
C LEU A 233 -15.26 6.03 -22.97
N PHE A 234 -15.04 7.06 -23.78
CA PHE A 234 -15.81 8.30 -23.79
C PHE A 234 -16.69 8.34 -25.04
N PRO A 235 -17.99 8.68 -24.93
CA PRO A 235 -18.86 8.82 -26.07
C PRO A 235 -18.31 9.86 -27.06
N ALA A 236 -18.29 9.52 -28.37
CA ALA A 236 -17.89 10.41 -29.45
C ALA A 236 -16.55 11.14 -29.24
N CYS A 237 -15.53 10.48 -28.66
CA CYS A 237 -14.20 11.06 -28.54
C CYS A 237 -13.38 10.90 -29.82
N GLU A 238 -12.53 11.89 -30.11
CA GLU A 238 -11.61 11.84 -31.25
C GLU A 238 -10.27 11.23 -30.86
N THR A 239 -9.79 11.53 -29.65
CA THR A 239 -8.53 11.00 -29.11
C THR A 239 -8.68 10.64 -27.64
N PHE A 240 -8.05 9.56 -27.20
CA PHE A 240 -7.96 9.29 -25.77
C PHE A 240 -6.65 8.60 -25.40
N VAL A 241 -6.33 8.67 -24.10
CA VAL A 241 -5.22 7.99 -23.45
C VAL A 241 -5.75 7.22 -22.25
N ALA A 242 -5.21 6.03 -22.05
CA ALA A 242 -5.45 5.23 -20.85
C ALA A 242 -4.10 4.89 -20.18
N VAL A 243 -3.97 5.16 -18.90
CA VAL A 243 -2.75 5.01 -18.11
C VAL A 243 -3.00 4.04 -16.97
N PRO A 244 -2.27 2.91 -16.88
CA PRO A 244 -2.41 1.98 -15.77
C PRO A 244 -1.86 2.58 -14.48
N ILE A 245 -2.58 2.43 -13.40
CA ILE A 245 -2.13 2.73 -12.03
C ILE A 245 -1.61 1.43 -11.43
N LYS A 246 -0.31 1.35 -11.15
CA LYS A 246 0.35 0.15 -10.66
C LYS A 246 0.66 0.26 -9.18
N GLY A 247 0.15 -0.70 -8.39
CA GLY A 247 0.48 -0.83 -6.98
C GLY A 247 1.90 -1.33 -6.71
N SER A 248 2.25 -1.49 -5.45
CA SER A 248 3.59 -1.86 -4.97
C SER A 248 4.11 -3.22 -5.49
N ASN A 249 3.21 -4.14 -5.87
CA ASN A 249 3.53 -5.46 -6.44
C ASN A 249 3.44 -5.52 -7.98
N ASP A 250 3.52 -4.37 -8.67
CA ASP A 250 3.35 -4.20 -10.13
C ASP A 250 1.95 -4.61 -10.66
N ALA A 251 1.01 -4.93 -9.76
CA ALA A 251 -0.37 -5.22 -10.15
C ALA A 251 -1.11 -3.93 -10.50
N ILE A 252 -1.94 -3.98 -11.54
CA ILE A 252 -2.76 -2.83 -11.93
C ILE A 252 -3.94 -2.72 -10.96
N ILE A 253 -3.95 -1.65 -10.15
CA ILE A 253 -4.97 -1.35 -9.15
C ILE A 253 -6.03 -0.38 -9.65
N GLY A 254 -5.77 0.28 -10.78
CA GLY A 254 -6.69 1.22 -11.40
C GLY A 254 -6.23 1.64 -12.78
N VAL A 255 -7.04 2.47 -13.42
CA VAL A 255 -6.74 3.08 -14.71
C VAL A 255 -7.20 4.53 -14.71
N LEU A 256 -6.32 5.42 -15.15
CA LEU A 256 -6.64 6.81 -15.47
C LEU A 256 -6.87 6.92 -16.97
N ALA A 257 -7.95 7.56 -17.37
CA ALA A 257 -8.25 7.83 -18.77
C ALA A 257 -8.56 9.31 -18.98
N ALA A 258 -8.08 9.87 -20.10
CA ALA A 258 -8.42 11.22 -20.54
C ALA A 258 -8.72 11.24 -22.03
N ALA A 259 -9.59 12.17 -22.46
CA ALA A 259 -10.04 12.26 -23.85
C ALA A 259 -10.08 13.70 -24.36
N ASP A 260 -9.92 13.81 -25.68
CA ASP A 260 -10.04 15.04 -26.44
C ASP A 260 -9.08 16.14 -25.96
N ARG A 261 -7.79 15.90 -26.18
CA ARG A 261 -6.72 16.85 -25.90
C ARG A 261 -6.88 18.09 -26.78
N GLU A 262 -6.98 19.25 -26.18
CA GLU A 262 -7.04 20.52 -26.90
C GLU A 262 -5.65 20.97 -27.33
N THR A 263 -5.55 21.36 -28.60
CA THR A 263 -4.33 22.02 -29.16
C THR A 263 -4.37 23.51 -28.91
N ARG A 264 -3.22 24.18 -29.02
CA ARG A 264 -3.12 25.64 -28.90
C ARG A 264 -3.91 26.40 -29.97
N GLU A 265 -4.25 25.74 -31.06
CA GLU A 265 -5.01 26.28 -32.19
C GLU A 265 -6.52 26.05 -32.05
N GLY A 266 -6.97 25.47 -30.94
CA GLY A 266 -8.39 25.24 -30.62
C GLY A 266 -9.01 23.99 -31.23
N GLY A 267 -8.19 23.09 -31.82
CA GLY A 267 -8.61 21.78 -32.32
C GLY A 267 -8.32 20.65 -31.34
N ILE A 268 -8.76 19.41 -31.67
CA ILE A 268 -8.40 18.20 -30.93
C ILE A 268 -7.15 17.58 -31.57
N GLY A 269 -6.16 17.22 -30.74
CA GLY A 269 -4.90 16.64 -31.16
C GLY A 269 -4.59 15.32 -30.48
N ALA A 270 -3.64 14.57 -31.05
CA ALA A 270 -3.14 13.35 -30.46
C ALA A 270 -2.31 13.60 -29.18
N PHE A 271 -2.30 12.65 -28.27
CA PHE A 271 -1.39 12.66 -27.12
C PHE A 271 0.04 12.33 -27.57
N GLU A 272 1.01 13.15 -27.18
CA GLU A 272 2.40 13.03 -27.61
C GLU A 272 3.22 12.12 -26.70
N ALA A 273 4.36 11.62 -27.18
CA ALA A 273 5.23 10.71 -26.43
C ALA A 273 5.72 11.28 -25.09
N ASN A 274 5.98 12.59 -25.03
CA ASN A 274 6.38 13.27 -23.80
C ASN A 274 5.24 13.31 -22.77
N GLU A 275 4.01 13.52 -23.22
CA GLU A 275 2.82 13.51 -22.36
C GLU A 275 2.56 12.11 -21.79
N LEU A 276 2.73 11.06 -22.61
CA LEU A 276 2.61 9.67 -22.16
C LEU A 276 3.61 9.32 -21.05
N ARG A 277 4.82 9.86 -21.18
CA ARG A 277 5.84 9.66 -20.14
C ARG A 277 5.47 10.38 -18.85
N LEU A 278 5.02 11.62 -18.92
CA LEU A 278 4.54 12.39 -17.76
C LEU A 278 3.34 11.70 -17.10
N LEU A 279 2.40 11.23 -17.89
CA LEU A 279 1.23 10.51 -17.39
C LEU A 279 1.59 9.17 -16.73
N SER A 280 2.62 8.47 -17.23
CA SER A 280 3.12 7.26 -16.57
C SER A 280 3.70 7.57 -15.18
N LEU A 281 4.48 8.63 -15.08
CA LEU A 281 5.03 9.07 -13.79
C LEU A 281 3.94 9.56 -12.84
N PHE A 282 2.95 10.30 -13.36
CA PHE A 282 1.77 10.72 -12.63
C PHE A 282 0.97 9.51 -12.13
N GLY A 283 0.73 8.49 -12.97
CA GLY A 283 0.08 7.24 -12.58
C GLY A 283 0.77 6.53 -11.41
N ASN A 284 2.09 6.56 -11.35
CA ASN A 284 2.83 6.02 -10.21
C ASN A 284 2.61 6.83 -8.92
N GLN A 285 2.55 8.17 -9.00
CA GLN A 285 2.23 9.01 -7.85
C GLN A 285 0.79 8.78 -7.35
N VAL A 286 -0.14 8.65 -8.27
CA VAL A 286 -1.54 8.32 -7.99
C VAL A 286 -1.64 6.95 -7.29
N ALA A 287 -0.86 5.95 -7.73
CA ALA A 287 -0.84 4.63 -7.09
C ALA A 287 -0.44 4.73 -5.61
N ILE A 288 0.65 5.44 -5.32
CA ILE A 288 1.14 5.64 -3.95
C ILE A 288 0.08 6.36 -3.10
N ALA A 289 -0.54 7.41 -3.63
CA ALA A 289 -1.53 8.18 -2.91
C ALA A 289 -2.81 7.38 -2.61
N LEU A 290 -3.31 6.62 -3.59
CA LEU A 290 -4.47 5.74 -3.41
C LEU A 290 -4.19 4.62 -2.40
N GLU A 291 -3.00 4.00 -2.45
CA GLU A 291 -2.59 2.97 -1.50
C GLU A 291 -2.49 3.54 -0.07
N ASN A 292 -1.89 4.73 0.09
CA ASN A 292 -1.82 5.41 1.38
C ASN A 292 -3.20 5.79 1.94
N ALA A 293 -4.09 6.35 1.11
CA ALA A 293 -5.44 6.70 1.53
C ALA A 293 -6.25 5.46 1.94
N ARG A 294 -6.10 4.34 1.21
CA ARG A 294 -6.71 3.06 1.56
C ARG A 294 -6.20 2.52 2.90
N LEU A 295 -4.86 2.45 3.07
CA LEU A 295 -4.25 1.98 4.30
C LEU A 295 -4.67 2.83 5.52
N HIS A 296 -4.77 4.14 5.32
CA HIS A 296 -5.23 5.05 6.37
C HIS A 296 -6.68 4.79 6.75
N ARG A 297 -7.58 4.61 5.77
CA ARG A 297 -8.98 4.26 6.02
C ARG A 297 -9.10 2.94 6.77
N ASP A 298 -8.41 1.90 6.29
CA ASP A 298 -8.42 0.57 6.91
C ASP A 298 -7.91 0.64 8.38
N ALA A 299 -6.88 1.47 8.64
CA ALA A 299 -6.36 1.71 9.99
C ALA A 299 -7.38 2.42 10.90
N LEU A 300 -8.11 3.41 10.38
CA LEU A 300 -9.17 4.11 11.14
C LEU A 300 -10.35 3.20 11.44
N GLU A 301 -10.80 2.39 10.49
CA GLU A 301 -11.86 1.41 10.68
C GLU A 301 -11.47 0.38 11.73
N LYS A 302 -10.25 -0.14 11.67
CA LYS A 302 -9.71 -1.07 12.68
C LYS A 302 -9.66 -0.41 14.06
N GLN A 303 -9.18 0.82 14.16
CA GLN A 303 -9.13 1.55 15.43
C GLN A 303 -10.52 1.83 16.02
N ALA A 304 -11.50 2.14 15.17
CA ALA A 304 -12.89 2.30 15.62
C ALA A 304 -13.43 0.97 16.17
N MET A 305 -13.22 -0.13 15.45
CA MET A 305 -13.65 -1.45 15.90
C MET A 305 -12.96 -1.88 17.21
N GLU A 306 -11.67 -1.61 17.38
CA GLU A 306 -10.95 -1.89 18.63
C GLU A 306 -11.54 -1.11 19.81
N ARG A 307 -11.88 0.18 19.61
CA ARG A 307 -12.55 0.99 20.66
C ARG A 307 -13.93 0.46 21.03
N ASP A 308 -14.71 0.04 20.05
CA ASP A 308 -16.03 -0.53 20.31
C ASP A 308 -15.93 -1.85 21.10
N LEU A 309 -14.92 -2.68 20.80
CA LEU A 309 -14.64 -3.89 21.56
C LEU A 309 -14.16 -3.59 22.98
N GLU A 310 -13.29 -2.59 23.20
CA GLU A 310 -12.86 -2.17 24.54
C GLU A 310 -14.06 -1.67 25.39
N LEU A 311 -14.97 -0.91 24.79
CA LEU A 311 -16.18 -0.47 25.44
C LEU A 311 -17.07 -1.65 25.85
N ALA A 312 -17.28 -2.60 24.94
CA ALA A 312 -18.03 -3.82 25.21
C ALA A 312 -17.39 -4.66 26.33
N ALA A 313 -16.07 -4.81 26.34
CA ALA A 313 -15.33 -5.48 27.40
C ALA A 313 -15.53 -4.81 28.76
N THR A 314 -15.52 -3.47 28.78
CA THR A 314 -15.79 -2.69 29.99
C THR A 314 -17.21 -2.93 30.50
N ILE A 315 -18.21 -2.98 29.63
CA ILE A 315 -19.60 -3.29 30.00
C ILE A 315 -19.70 -4.71 30.54
N GLN A 316 -19.11 -5.69 29.84
CA GLN A 316 -19.15 -7.10 30.23
C GLN A 316 -18.45 -7.37 31.57
N SER A 317 -17.29 -6.75 31.82
CA SER A 317 -16.59 -6.87 33.11
C SER A 317 -17.38 -6.30 34.30
N ASN A 318 -18.31 -5.39 34.05
CA ASN A 318 -19.22 -4.85 35.08
C ASN A 318 -20.40 -5.79 35.39
N ILE A 319 -20.72 -6.70 34.48
CA ILE A 319 -21.80 -7.70 34.63
C ILE A 319 -21.31 -8.91 35.41
N LEU A 320 -20.04 -9.29 35.24
CA LEU A 320 -19.43 -10.40 35.98
C LEU A 320 -19.29 -10.08 37.47
N PRO A 321 -19.39 -11.08 38.37
CA PRO A 321 -19.29 -10.87 39.81
C PRO A 321 -17.94 -10.27 40.21
N LYS A 322 -17.95 -9.07 40.80
CA LYS A 322 -16.74 -8.39 41.32
C LYS A 322 -16.28 -8.93 42.66
N ALA A 323 -17.17 -9.54 43.40
CA ALA A 323 -16.91 -10.16 44.67
C ALA A 323 -17.75 -11.44 44.79
N LEU A 324 -17.13 -12.48 45.32
CA LEU A 324 -17.82 -13.75 45.60
C LEU A 324 -18.68 -13.63 46.85
N PRO A 325 -19.89 -14.24 46.88
CA PRO A 325 -20.72 -14.23 48.05
C PRO A 325 -20.01 -14.88 49.25
N GLN A 326 -20.19 -14.31 50.42
CA GLN A 326 -19.69 -14.84 51.69
C GLN A 326 -20.83 -15.53 52.39
N ILE A 327 -20.77 -16.86 52.53
CA ILE A 327 -21.78 -17.66 53.17
C ILE A 327 -21.07 -18.55 54.20
N GLU A 328 -21.56 -18.55 55.43
CA GLU A 328 -20.99 -19.39 56.48
C GLU A 328 -21.04 -20.88 56.10
N GLY A 329 -19.91 -21.57 56.18
CA GLY A 329 -19.79 -22.99 55.84
C GLY A 329 -19.82 -23.32 54.35
N ILE A 330 -19.72 -22.31 53.47
CA ILE A 330 -19.56 -22.49 52.03
C ILE A 330 -18.32 -21.72 51.57
N GLU A 331 -17.39 -22.38 50.94
CA GLU A 331 -16.24 -21.79 50.25
C GLU A 331 -16.55 -21.69 48.76
N ILE A 332 -16.24 -20.54 48.15
CA ILE A 332 -16.47 -20.30 46.72
C ILE A 332 -15.19 -19.78 46.12
N ALA A 333 -14.82 -20.34 44.97
CA ALA A 333 -13.74 -19.83 44.14
C ALA A 333 -14.20 -19.77 42.68
N ALA A 334 -13.80 -18.73 41.95
CA ALA A 334 -14.10 -18.60 40.54
C ALA A 334 -12.89 -18.09 39.77
N LEU A 335 -12.79 -18.51 38.52
CA LEU A 335 -11.85 -18.01 37.52
C LEU A 335 -12.65 -17.70 36.27
N SER A 336 -12.34 -16.62 35.59
CA SER A 336 -12.86 -16.31 34.26
C SER A 336 -11.78 -15.54 33.49
N ARG A 337 -11.31 -16.12 32.39
CA ARG A 337 -10.28 -15.57 31.50
C ARG A 337 -10.83 -15.58 30.08
N PRO A 338 -11.22 -14.45 29.53
CA PRO A 338 -11.68 -14.38 28.15
C PRO A 338 -10.50 -14.57 27.19
N ALA A 339 -10.69 -15.34 26.11
CA ALA A 339 -9.70 -15.53 25.05
C ALA A 339 -9.49 -14.29 24.19
N ARG A 340 -10.47 -13.38 24.15
CA ARG A 340 -10.44 -12.10 23.41
C ARG A 340 -10.85 -10.97 24.33
N GLN A 341 -10.99 -9.73 23.76
CA GLN A 341 -11.46 -8.58 24.53
C GLN A 341 -12.83 -8.80 25.17
N VAL A 342 -13.71 -9.59 24.55
CA VAL A 342 -15.02 -10.00 25.05
C VAL A 342 -15.20 -11.48 24.89
N GLY A 343 -15.84 -12.13 25.89
CA GLY A 343 -16.09 -13.56 25.92
C GLY A 343 -17.56 -13.94 25.71
N GLY A 344 -17.79 -15.22 25.39
CA GLY A 344 -19.09 -15.88 25.39
C GLY A 344 -19.47 -16.43 26.76
N ASP A 345 -18.49 -16.68 27.59
CA ASP A 345 -18.66 -17.26 28.91
C ASP A 345 -19.29 -16.30 29.91
N TYR A 346 -20.12 -16.84 30.74
CA TYR A 346 -20.77 -16.14 31.83
C TYR A 346 -20.88 -17.00 33.07
N HIS A 347 -20.55 -16.43 34.24
CA HIS A 347 -20.83 -17.04 35.52
C HIS A 347 -21.49 -16.04 36.47
N ALA A 348 -22.34 -16.55 37.38
CA ALA A 348 -23.01 -15.71 38.33
C ALA A 348 -23.36 -16.48 39.61
N PHE A 349 -23.62 -15.71 40.66
CA PHE A 349 -24.04 -16.21 41.97
C PHE A 349 -25.26 -15.45 42.44
N PHE A 350 -26.23 -16.18 42.98
CA PHE A 350 -27.43 -15.64 43.58
C PHE A 350 -27.63 -16.23 44.97
N VAL A 351 -27.90 -15.41 45.94
CA VAL A 351 -28.13 -15.85 47.34
C VAL A 351 -29.51 -15.44 47.77
N ARG A 352 -30.27 -16.41 48.24
CA ARG A 352 -31.64 -16.19 48.75
C ARG A 352 -31.96 -17.19 49.85
N ASP A 353 -32.45 -16.71 50.99
CA ASP A 353 -32.93 -17.50 52.12
C ASP A 353 -31.91 -18.58 52.56
N GLY A 354 -30.62 -18.28 52.56
CA GLY A 354 -29.55 -19.22 52.93
C GLY A 354 -29.14 -20.21 51.82
N VAL A 355 -29.82 -20.25 50.69
CA VAL A 355 -29.51 -21.04 49.51
C VAL A 355 -28.63 -20.23 48.58
N ILE A 356 -27.54 -20.82 48.10
CA ILE A 356 -26.71 -20.24 47.05
C ILE A 356 -26.95 -20.96 45.74
N THR A 357 -27.22 -20.19 44.70
CA THR A 357 -27.24 -20.67 43.31
C THR A 357 -26.05 -20.15 42.57
N ALA A 358 -25.27 -21.02 41.96
CA ALA A 358 -24.20 -20.67 41.05
C ALA A 358 -24.49 -21.23 39.65
N LEU A 359 -24.01 -20.56 38.64
CA LEU A 359 -24.13 -21.00 37.26
C LEU A 359 -22.88 -20.69 36.45
N VAL A 360 -22.64 -21.53 35.45
CA VAL A 360 -21.72 -21.29 34.33
C VAL A 360 -22.51 -21.50 33.06
N ALA A 361 -22.32 -20.60 32.11
CA ALA A 361 -22.98 -20.63 30.80
C ALA A 361 -21.99 -20.20 29.72
N ASP A 362 -22.10 -20.83 28.56
CA ASP A 362 -21.36 -20.44 27.36
C ASP A 362 -22.35 -20.12 26.23
N VAL A 363 -22.16 -18.99 25.60
CA VAL A 363 -22.99 -18.45 24.49
C VAL A 363 -22.38 -18.84 23.16
N ALA A 364 -23.11 -19.62 22.36
CA ALA A 364 -22.66 -20.04 21.04
C ALA A 364 -22.23 -18.88 20.13
N GLY A 365 -20.94 -18.85 19.76
CA GLY A 365 -20.30 -17.87 18.90
C GLY A 365 -19.29 -17.01 19.66
N LYS A 366 -18.47 -16.28 18.90
CA LYS A 366 -17.34 -15.51 19.44
C LYS A 366 -17.52 -14.00 19.16
N SER A 367 -16.90 -13.17 19.98
CA SER A 367 -16.85 -11.70 19.82
C SER A 367 -18.15 -10.96 20.20
N MET A 368 -18.39 -9.76 19.65
CA MET A 368 -19.48 -8.83 20.02
C MET A 368 -20.88 -9.44 20.10
N PRO A 369 -21.32 -10.31 19.16
CA PRO A 369 -22.68 -10.88 19.26
C PRO A 369 -22.87 -11.79 20.49
N ALA A 370 -21.84 -12.55 20.89
CA ALA A 370 -21.89 -13.37 22.08
C ALA A 370 -21.94 -12.50 23.35
N ALA A 371 -21.10 -11.47 23.44
CA ALA A 371 -21.09 -10.53 24.58
C ALA A 371 -22.43 -9.80 24.78
N LEU A 372 -23.14 -9.47 23.71
CA LEU A 372 -24.49 -8.89 23.79
C LEU A 372 -25.51 -9.87 24.34
N LEU A 373 -25.42 -11.17 23.93
CA LEU A 373 -26.28 -12.20 24.48
C LEU A 373 -25.97 -12.50 25.96
N VAL A 374 -24.71 -12.44 26.38
CA VAL A 374 -24.32 -12.52 27.81
C VAL A 374 -24.98 -11.39 28.60
N SER A 375 -25.01 -10.16 28.06
CA SER A 375 -25.66 -9.03 28.71
C SER A 375 -27.17 -9.24 28.85
N ALA A 376 -27.82 -9.77 27.82
CA ALA A 376 -29.25 -10.11 27.85
C ALA A 376 -29.52 -11.26 28.84
N LEU A 377 -28.69 -12.32 28.83
CA LEU A 377 -28.73 -13.45 29.77
C LEU A 377 -28.66 -12.93 31.20
N HIS A 378 -27.68 -12.08 31.52
CA HIS A 378 -27.53 -11.48 32.84
C HIS A 378 -28.79 -10.77 33.30
N ALA A 379 -29.34 -9.87 32.44
CA ALA A 379 -30.51 -9.08 32.79
C ALA A 379 -31.76 -9.95 33.09
N VAL A 380 -31.98 -10.97 32.26
CA VAL A 380 -33.10 -11.91 32.45
C VAL A 380 -32.91 -12.74 33.71
N LEU A 381 -31.72 -13.29 33.97
CA LEU A 381 -31.41 -14.05 35.17
C LEU A 381 -31.63 -13.20 36.43
N GLN A 382 -31.12 -11.97 36.47
CA GLN A 382 -31.34 -11.06 37.59
C GLN A 382 -32.83 -10.87 37.90
N LEU A 383 -33.66 -10.70 36.87
CA LEU A 383 -35.11 -10.54 37.04
C LEU A 383 -35.75 -11.84 37.59
N LEU A 384 -35.48 -12.98 36.97
CA LEU A 384 -36.11 -14.26 37.34
C LEU A 384 -35.71 -14.73 38.75
N PHE A 385 -34.45 -14.53 39.15
CA PHE A 385 -34.02 -14.79 40.52
C PHE A 385 -34.66 -13.83 41.53
N ALA A 386 -34.83 -12.55 41.17
CA ALA A 386 -35.54 -11.58 42.04
C ALA A 386 -37.04 -11.91 42.22
N GLU A 387 -37.67 -12.55 41.22
CA GLU A 387 -39.05 -13.07 41.33
C GLU A 387 -39.14 -14.31 42.24
N GLY A 388 -38.01 -14.91 42.58
CA GLY A 388 -37.93 -16.08 43.49
C GLY A 388 -38.34 -17.40 42.86
N ARG A 389 -38.13 -17.55 41.56
CA ARG A 389 -38.41 -18.78 40.82
C ARG A 389 -37.39 -19.87 41.10
N ASP A 390 -37.77 -21.11 40.92
CA ASP A 390 -36.90 -22.27 41.01
C ASP A 390 -36.03 -22.40 39.75
N ILE A 391 -34.89 -23.09 39.83
CA ILE A 391 -33.88 -23.16 38.75
C ILE A 391 -34.40 -23.78 37.44
N ASP A 392 -35.33 -24.73 37.50
CA ASP A 392 -35.99 -25.31 36.33
C ASP A 392 -36.99 -24.34 35.66
N GLU A 393 -37.74 -23.58 36.47
CA GLU A 393 -38.57 -22.52 35.95
C GLU A 393 -37.73 -21.42 35.29
N ILE A 394 -36.60 -21.05 35.93
CA ILE A 394 -35.65 -20.07 35.38
C ILE A 394 -35.10 -20.55 34.02
N ALA A 395 -34.63 -21.78 33.93
CA ALA A 395 -34.11 -22.36 32.70
C ALA A 395 -35.20 -22.42 31.60
N THR A 396 -36.43 -22.78 31.97
CA THR A 396 -37.56 -22.87 31.03
C THR A 396 -37.98 -21.48 30.49
N GLU A 397 -38.07 -20.47 31.36
CA GLU A 397 -38.39 -19.10 30.95
C GLU A 397 -37.22 -18.48 30.11
N LEU A 398 -35.98 -18.71 30.54
CA LEU A 398 -34.83 -18.25 29.81
C LEU A 398 -34.79 -18.82 28.38
N ASN A 399 -35.09 -20.12 28.23
CA ASN A 399 -35.18 -20.77 26.90
C ASN A 399 -36.21 -20.08 26.01
N ARG A 400 -37.36 -19.75 26.57
CA ARG A 400 -38.42 -19.05 25.83
C ARG A 400 -37.98 -17.62 25.37
N HIS A 401 -37.27 -16.90 26.23
CA HIS A 401 -36.79 -15.54 25.90
C HIS A 401 -35.67 -15.60 24.87
N ILE A 402 -34.65 -16.43 25.08
CA ILE A 402 -33.50 -16.55 24.17
C ILE A 402 -33.95 -17.05 22.80
N HIS A 403 -34.82 -18.06 22.71
CA HIS A 403 -35.36 -18.54 21.44
C HIS A 403 -36.06 -17.43 20.63
N ASN A 404 -36.79 -16.54 21.30
CA ASN A 404 -37.52 -15.46 20.63
C ASN A 404 -36.63 -14.28 20.21
N TRP A 405 -35.47 -14.09 20.84
CA TRP A 405 -34.59 -12.93 20.63
C TRP A 405 -33.35 -13.24 19.80
N SER A 406 -32.91 -14.49 19.80
CA SER A 406 -31.70 -14.86 19.10
C SER A 406 -31.96 -15.05 17.60
N ALA A 407 -30.97 -14.67 16.78
CA ALA A 407 -30.95 -15.03 15.37
C ALA A 407 -30.83 -16.56 15.22
N GLU A 408 -31.24 -17.09 14.06
CA GLU A 408 -31.05 -18.49 13.72
C GLU A 408 -29.64 -18.98 14.07
N ASN A 409 -29.54 -20.11 14.77
CA ASN A 409 -28.31 -20.77 15.23
C ASN A 409 -27.58 -20.13 16.44
N LYS A 410 -28.25 -19.32 17.27
CA LYS A 410 -27.69 -18.88 18.55
C LYS A 410 -28.36 -19.63 19.71
N PHE A 411 -27.55 -20.21 20.58
CA PHE A 411 -27.99 -20.95 21.76
C PHE A 411 -27.00 -20.71 22.91
N ILE A 412 -27.41 -21.09 24.11
CA ILE A 412 -26.59 -20.98 25.32
C ILE A 412 -26.53 -22.36 25.99
N THR A 413 -25.35 -22.87 26.24
CA THR A 413 -25.17 -24.01 27.14
C THR A 413 -25.08 -23.46 28.55
N MET A 414 -25.72 -24.14 29.53
CA MET A 414 -25.75 -23.63 30.89
C MET A 414 -25.90 -24.76 31.91
N VAL A 415 -25.10 -24.69 32.97
CA VAL A 415 -25.30 -25.50 34.18
C VAL A 415 -25.58 -24.60 35.38
N MET A 416 -26.63 -24.87 36.11
CA MET A 416 -26.98 -24.21 37.37
C MET A 416 -26.98 -25.21 38.51
N VAL A 417 -26.44 -24.81 39.65
CA VAL A 417 -26.49 -25.57 40.89
C VAL A 417 -26.99 -24.66 42.02
N SER A 418 -27.95 -25.17 42.83
CA SER A 418 -28.45 -24.50 44.02
C SER A 418 -28.13 -25.38 45.25
N ILE A 419 -27.40 -24.84 46.20
CA ILE A 419 -26.96 -25.54 47.40
C ILE A 419 -27.73 -25.02 48.58
N ASP A 420 -28.49 -25.95 49.20
CA ASP A 420 -29.19 -25.77 50.45
C ASP A 420 -28.38 -26.40 51.56
N ARG A 421 -27.72 -25.54 52.35
CA ARG A 421 -26.86 -26.00 53.44
C ARG A 421 -27.68 -26.64 54.59
N GLU A 422 -28.88 -26.11 54.88
CA GLU A 422 -29.69 -26.59 56.02
C GLU A 422 -30.20 -28.02 55.79
N HIS A 423 -30.60 -28.29 54.52
CA HIS A 423 -31.12 -29.60 54.16
C HIS A 423 -30.07 -30.57 53.62
N GLU A 424 -28.78 -30.12 53.50
CA GLU A 424 -27.68 -30.91 52.95
C GLU A 424 -27.94 -31.40 51.51
N LEU A 425 -28.51 -30.55 50.68
CA LEU A 425 -28.91 -30.89 49.33
C LEU A 425 -28.27 -29.95 48.29
N ILE A 426 -27.96 -30.51 47.13
CA ILE A 426 -27.69 -29.80 45.92
C ILE A 426 -28.77 -30.09 44.89
N GLN A 427 -29.36 -29.05 44.37
CA GLN A 427 -30.28 -29.09 43.21
C GLN A 427 -29.55 -28.60 41.98
N TYR A 428 -29.81 -29.18 40.81
CA TYR A 428 -29.14 -28.76 39.60
C TYR A 428 -30.00 -28.93 38.35
N VAL A 429 -29.68 -28.08 37.35
CA VAL A 429 -30.16 -28.16 35.97
C VAL A 429 -28.94 -28.01 35.05
N ASN A 430 -28.74 -28.98 34.15
CA ASN A 430 -27.74 -28.90 33.10
C ASN A 430 -28.45 -28.86 31.72
N ALA A 431 -28.41 -27.70 31.07
CA ALA A 431 -29.02 -27.41 29.80
C ALA A 431 -27.98 -27.44 28.67
N GLY A 432 -27.55 -28.64 28.28
CA GLY A 432 -26.62 -28.84 27.18
C GLY A 432 -25.18 -28.41 27.45
N HIS A 433 -24.83 -28.14 28.70
CA HIS A 433 -23.48 -27.73 29.09
C HIS A 433 -22.56 -28.92 29.38
N ASN A 434 -21.24 -28.67 29.43
CA ASN A 434 -20.27 -29.67 29.85
C ASN A 434 -20.68 -30.33 31.15
N PRO A 435 -20.33 -31.63 31.37
CA PRO A 435 -20.59 -32.29 32.63
C PRO A 435 -19.89 -31.57 33.79
N ALA A 436 -20.64 -31.13 34.79
CA ALA A 436 -20.03 -30.62 36.01
C ALA A 436 -19.67 -31.76 36.93
N TYR A 437 -18.69 -31.58 37.83
CA TYR A 437 -18.28 -32.60 38.79
C TYR A 437 -18.91 -32.33 40.15
N LEU A 438 -19.38 -33.40 40.77
CA LEU A 438 -19.87 -33.43 42.13
C LEU A 438 -19.02 -34.42 42.95
N ILE A 439 -18.33 -33.93 43.96
CA ILE A 439 -17.48 -34.72 44.81
C ILE A 439 -18.17 -34.86 46.16
N VAL A 440 -18.50 -36.10 46.56
CA VAL A 440 -19.15 -36.41 47.80
C VAL A 440 -18.43 -37.61 48.42
N ASP A 441 -18.04 -37.52 49.69
CA ASP A 441 -17.28 -38.55 50.40
C ASP A 441 -16.03 -39.06 49.65
N GLY A 442 -15.35 -38.14 48.94
CA GLY A 442 -14.17 -38.43 48.13
C GLY A 442 -14.46 -39.14 46.80
N GLN A 443 -15.70 -39.37 46.46
CA GLN A 443 -16.10 -39.95 45.17
C GLN A 443 -16.54 -38.88 44.20
N ILE A 444 -16.01 -38.95 42.98
CA ILE A 444 -16.37 -38.03 41.90
C ILE A 444 -17.55 -38.60 41.11
N ASP A 445 -18.64 -37.88 41.06
CA ASP A 445 -19.79 -38.13 40.18
C ASP A 445 -19.94 -36.98 39.19
N THR A 446 -20.58 -37.22 38.05
CA THR A 446 -20.77 -36.24 37.00
C THR A 446 -22.23 -35.79 36.89
N ILE A 447 -22.43 -34.46 36.88
CA ILE A 447 -23.70 -33.82 36.53
C ILE A 447 -23.80 -33.71 35.01
N LYS A 448 -24.27 -34.78 34.36
CA LYS A 448 -24.44 -34.81 32.90
C LYS A 448 -25.60 -33.94 32.46
N SER A 449 -25.51 -33.44 31.22
CA SER A 449 -26.63 -32.75 30.61
C SER A 449 -27.88 -33.63 30.52
N HIS A 450 -29.01 -33.08 30.89
CA HIS A 450 -30.31 -33.75 30.84
C HIS A 450 -31.38 -32.88 30.17
N GLY A 451 -30.96 -31.75 29.55
CA GLY A 451 -31.75 -30.85 28.74
C GLY A 451 -31.00 -30.38 27.49
N LEU A 452 -31.71 -29.88 26.52
CA LEU A 452 -31.10 -29.24 25.36
C LEU A 452 -30.52 -27.86 25.76
N PRO A 453 -29.51 -27.35 25.01
CA PRO A 453 -29.08 -25.99 25.21
C PRO A 453 -30.23 -24.99 25.10
N ILE A 454 -30.14 -23.91 25.88
CA ILE A 454 -31.11 -22.82 25.94
C ILE A 454 -31.23 -22.12 24.58
N GLY A 455 -32.46 -21.99 24.08
CA GLY A 455 -32.75 -21.25 22.84
C GLY A 455 -32.87 -22.13 21.58
N ILE A 456 -32.48 -23.41 21.60
CA ILE A 456 -32.56 -24.30 20.43
C ILE A 456 -34.00 -24.60 20.03
N LEU A 457 -34.81 -25.10 20.95
CA LEU A 457 -36.20 -25.47 20.66
C LEU A 457 -37.18 -24.68 21.53
N PRO A 458 -38.23 -24.08 20.92
CA PRO A 458 -39.28 -23.40 21.70
C PRO A 458 -40.04 -24.45 22.51
N GLY A 459 -40.38 -24.12 23.76
CA GLY A 459 -41.17 -24.98 24.60
C GLY A 459 -40.40 -26.11 25.30
N THR A 460 -39.06 -26.15 25.20
CA THR A 460 -38.22 -27.03 26.03
C THR A 460 -38.49 -26.72 27.53
N ARG A 461 -38.73 -27.77 28.30
CA ARG A 461 -38.89 -27.70 29.75
C ARG A 461 -37.70 -28.39 30.41
N TYR A 462 -37.22 -27.78 31.47
CA TYR A 462 -36.11 -28.31 32.25
C TYR A 462 -36.68 -28.87 33.55
N VAL A 463 -35.96 -29.82 34.17
CA VAL A 463 -36.37 -30.47 35.38
C VAL A 463 -35.21 -30.46 36.38
N THR A 464 -35.44 -30.00 37.56
CA THR A 464 -34.47 -30.01 38.65
C THR A 464 -34.17 -31.44 39.09
N GLN A 465 -32.89 -31.76 39.19
CA GLN A 465 -32.41 -32.97 39.84
C GLN A 465 -31.82 -32.63 41.21
N THR A 466 -31.91 -33.55 42.14
CA THR A 466 -31.46 -33.34 43.53
C THR A 466 -30.50 -34.46 43.97
N ARG A 467 -29.43 -34.11 44.68
CA ARG A 467 -28.48 -35.02 45.30
C ARG A 467 -28.17 -34.56 46.72
N ALA A 468 -27.62 -35.49 47.52
CA ALA A 468 -27.06 -35.13 48.81
C ALA A 468 -25.78 -34.31 48.65
N PHE A 469 -25.59 -33.32 49.53
CA PHE A 469 -24.43 -32.44 49.57
C PHE A 469 -24.00 -32.22 51.03
N PRO A 470 -23.50 -33.27 51.72
CA PRO A 470 -23.05 -33.20 53.11
C PRO A 470 -21.80 -32.31 53.25
N ALA A 471 -21.38 -32.02 54.49
CA ALA A 471 -20.13 -31.32 54.77
C ALA A 471 -18.94 -32.07 54.12
N GLY A 472 -17.98 -31.32 53.56
CA GLY A 472 -16.85 -31.87 52.79
C GLY A 472 -17.14 -32.02 51.29
N SER A 473 -18.39 -31.92 50.85
CA SER A 473 -18.74 -32.01 49.41
C SER A 473 -18.24 -30.80 48.60
N CYS A 474 -17.95 -31.07 47.33
CA CYS A 474 -17.48 -30.05 46.39
C CYS A 474 -18.23 -30.15 45.04
N ALA A 475 -18.64 -29.03 44.47
CA ALA A 475 -19.17 -28.93 43.11
C ALA A 475 -18.21 -28.11 42.24
N VAL A 476 -17.89 -28.59 41.04
CA VAL A 476 -16.98 -27.96 40.08
C VAL A 476 -17.71 -27.77 38.74
N LEU A 477 -17.94 -26.53 38.39
CA LEU A 477 -18.53 -26.12 37.12
C LEU A 477 -17.46 -25.46 36.27
N TYR A 478 -17.43 -25.75 34.98
CA TYR A 478 -16.40 -25.21 34.07
C TYR A 478 -16.94 -25.10 32.66
N SER A 479 -16.38 -24.19 31.85
CA SER A 479 -16.62 -24.13 30.41
C SER A 479 -15.65 -25.04 29.66
N ASP A 480 -15.97 -25.32 28.39
CA ASP A 480 -15.16 -26.18 27.52
C ASP A 480 -13.72 -25.66 27.30
N GLY A 481 -13.49 -24.32 27.35
CA GLY A 481 -12.15 -23.76 27.27
C GLY A 481 -11.14 -24.29 28.29
N ILE A 482 -11.59 -24.90 29.41
CA ILE A 482 -10.71 -25.60 30.36
C ILE A 482 -10.23 -26.92 29.79
N THR A 483 -11.15 -27.75 29.26
CA THR A 483 -10.85 -29.11 28.78
C THR A 483 -10.40 -29.15 27.34
N GLU A 484 -10.81 -28.17 26.51
CA GLU A 484 -10.41 -28.00 25.12
C GLU A 484 -9.18 -27.07 24.97
N ALA A 485 -8.55 -26.67 26.09
CA ALA A 485 -7.28 -25.94 26.05
C ALA A 485 -6.22 -26.78 25.33
N GLU A 486 -5.66 -26.24 24.24
CA GLU A 486 -4.71 -26.96 23.40
C GLU A 486 -3.27 -26.54 23.66
N ASN A 487 -2.35 -27.52 23.58
CA ASN A 487 -0.91 -27.27 23.63
C ASN A 487 -0.35 -26.96 22.22
N VAL A 488 0.98 -26.77 22.10
CA VAL A 488 1.68 -26.51 20.85
C VAL A 488 1.63 -27.67 19.83
N ASP A 489 1.26 -28.86 20.27
CA ASP A 489 1.12 -30.06 19.44
C ASP A 489 -0.36 -30.31 19.05
N ASP A 490 -1.27 -29.35 19.30
CA ASP A 490 -2.72 -29.42 19.07
C ASP A 490 -3.41 -30.55 19.90
N GLU A 491 -2.84 -30.94 21.04
CA GLU A 491 -3.48 -31.86 21.97
C GLU A 491 -4.34 -31.08 22.98
N GLU A 492 -5.56 -31.58 23.28
CA GLU A 492 -6.44 -31.01 24.30
C GLU A 492 -6.03 -31.42 25.71
N PHE A 493 -6.26 -30.54 26.68
CA PHE A 493 -6.07 -30.85 28.11
C PHE A 493 -6.90 -32.06 28.54
N GLY A 494 -8.17 -32.08 28.18
CA GLY A 494 -9.09 -33.21 28.32
C GLY A 494 -9.66 -33.40 29.72
N ASN A 495 -10.78 -34.13 29.76
CA ASN A 495 -11.46 -34.44 31.02
C ASN A 495 -10.65 -35.36 31.96
N GLU A 496 -9.84 -36.27 31.42
CA GLU A 496 -9.04 -37.21 32.23
C GLU A 496 -8.02 -36.49 33.13
N ARG A 497 -7.35 -35.44 32.59
CA ARG A 497 -6.41 -34.65 33.40
C ARG A 497 -7.15 -33.83 34.48
N LEU A 498 -8.31 -33.27 34.13
CA LEU A 498 -9.14 -32.54 35.09
C LEU A 498 -9.62 -33.44 36.21
N GLU A 499 -10.14 -34.64 35.92
CA GLU A 499 -10.57 -35.64 36.92
C GLU A 499 -9.43 -36.07 37.83
N ALA A 500 -8.25 -36.36 37.27
CA ALA A 500 -7.08 -36.72 38.04
C ALA A 500 -6.64 -35.62 39.02
N LEU A 501 -6.74 -34.35 38.62
CA LEU A 501 -6.47 -33.20 39.50
C LEU A 501 -7.51 -33.09 40.62
N LEU A 502 -8.78 -33.31 40.33
CA LEU A 502 -9.84 -33.30 41.34
C LEU A 502 -9.67 -34.42 42.36
N GLU A 503 -9.30 -35.64 41.93
CA GLU A 503 -9.00 -36.77 42.82
C GLU A 503 -7.85 -36.46 43.77
N GLN A 504 -6.79 -35.79 43.27
CA GLN A 504 -5.62 -35.47 44.09
C GLN A 504 -5.86 -34.34 45.10
N HIS A 505 -6.82 -33.44 44.83
CA HIS A 505 -7.00 -32.23 45.61
C HIS A 505 -8.37 -32.11 46.28
N VAL A 506 -9.13 -33.21 46.36
CA VAL A 506 -10.49 -33.26 46.93
C VAL A 506 -10.61 -32.67 48.32
N ASP A 507 -9.57 -32.80 49.14
CA ASP A 507 -9.54 -32.32 50.52
C ASP A 507 -9.13 -30.85 50.67
N TYR A 508 -8.77 -30.19 49.57
CA TYR A 508 -8.31 -28.79 49.60
C TYR A 508 -9.47 -27.80 49.57
N GLY A 509 -9.24 -26.57 50.07
CA GLY A 509 -10.20 -25.50 49.97
C GLY A 509 -10.46 -25.07 48.52
N ALA A 510 -11.64 -24.53 48.27
CA ALA A 510 -12.09 -24.16 46.91
C ALA A 510 -11.09 -23.28 46.12
N ALA A 511 -10.43 -22.34 46.80
CA ALA A 511 -9.45 -21.45 46.15
C ALA A 511 -8.20 -22.21 45.68
N LEU A 512 -7.72 -23.21 46.50
CA LEU A 512 -6.54 -23.97 46.12
C LEU A 512 -6.84 -24.94 44.96
N ILE A 513 -8.03 -25.56 44.94
CA ILE A 513 -8.46 -26.41 43.81
C ILE A 513 -8.50 -25.58 42.52
N ARG A 514 -9.09 -24.38 42.56
CA ARG A 514 -9.09 -23.46 41.41
C ARG A 514 -7.69 -23.15 40.90
N ASP A 515 -6.77 -22.79 41.80
CA ASP A 515 -5.40 -22.43 41.45
C ASP A 515 -4.63 -23.62 40.87
N GLN A 516 -4.78 -24.82 41.43
CA GLN A 516 -4.17 -26.04 40.89
C GLN A 516 -4.67 -26.42 39.49
N ILE A 517 -5.96 -26.25 39.22
CA ILE A 517 -6.52 -26.48 37.88
C ILE A 517 -5.97 -25.41 36.92
N ALA A 518 -5.99 -24.13 37.30
CA ALA A 518 -5.49 -23.05 36.46
C ALA A 518 -3.99 -23.21 36.13
N ASP A 519 -3.16 -23.48 37.14
CA ASP A 519 -1.72 -23.72 36.97
C ASP A 519 -1.43 -24.95 36.10
N ALA A 520 -2.24 -26.00 36.19
CA ALA A 520 -2.08 -27.22 35.38
C ALA A 520 -2.47 -26.96 33.90
N VAL A 521 -3.53 -26.18 33.63
CA VAL A 521 -3.92 -25.79 32.29
C VAL A 521 -2.84 -24.86 31.69
N ASP A 522 -2.39 -23.85 32.44
CA ASP A 522 -1.34 -22.94 32.01
C ASP A 522 -0.03 -23.68 31.67
N ALA A 523 0.37 -24.66 32.50
CA ALA A 523 1.56 -25.50 32.28
C ALA A 523 1.40 -26.44 31.07
N PHE A 524 0.20 -26.88 30.76
CA PHE A 524 -0.08 -27.76 29.62
C PHE A 524 -0.10 -26.97 28.28
N VAL A 525 -0.71 -25.79 28.30
CA VAL A 525 -0.82 -24.92 27.13
C VAL A 525 0.55 -24.31 26.73
N ASP A 526 1.39 -23.98 27.73
CA ASP A 526 2.71 -23.36 27.57
C ASP A 526 2.65 -22.07 26.71
N GLU A 527 3.26 -22.07 25.53
CA GLU A 527 3.30 -20.90 24.63
C GLU A 527 2.12 -20.85 23.62
N ALA A 528 1.23 -21.85 23.61
CA ALA A 528 0.11 -21.86 22.68
C ALA A 528 -0.92 -20.75 23.01
N PRO A 529 -1.51 -20.07 22.02
CA PRO A 529 -2.49 -19.02 22.26
C PRO A 529 -3.80 -19.61 22.76
N GLN A 530 -4.40 -18.97 23.78
CA GLN A 530 -5.72 -19.34 24.28
C GLN A 530 -6.77 -19.21 23.14
N LYS A 531 -7.49 -20.30 22.85
CA LYS A 531 -8.47 -20.40 21.75
C LYS A 531 -9.91 -20.12 22.18
N ASP A 532 -10.27 -20.42 23.42
CA ASP A 532 -11.60 -20.19 23.98
C ASP A 532 -11.59 -19.60 25.38
N ASP A 533 -12.74 -19.14 25.85
CA ASP A 533 -12.90 -18.53 27.16
C ASP A 533 -12.78 -19.63 28.26
N GLU A 534 -12.02 -19.34 29.30
CA GLU A 534 -11.81 -20.24 30.42
C GLU A 534 -12.63 -19.80 31.62
N THR A 535 -13.65 -20.55 32.00
CA THR A 535 -14.46 -20.27 33.19
C THR A 535 -14.49 -21.47 34.10
N LEU A 536 -14.21 -21.26 35.39
CA LEU A 536 -14.20 -22.27 36.42
C LEU A 536 -14.87 -21.71 37.66
N VAL A 537 -15.82 -22.47 38.22
CA VAL A 537 -16.50 -22.16 39.48
C VAL A 537 -16.46 -23.36 40.39
N ILE A 538 -15.93 -23.20 41.60
CA ILE A 538 -15.81 -24.23 42.61
C ILE A 538 -16.57 -23.80 43.85
N ILE A 539 -17.44 -24.68 44.34
CA ILE A 539 -18.23 -24.47 45.54
C ILE A 539 -18.01 -25.66 46.44
N ARG A 540 -17.46 -25.43 47.63
CA ARG A 540 -17.19 -26.45 48.63
C ARG A 540 -17.98 -26.16 49.90
N ARG A 541 -18.59 -27.20 50.45
CA ARG A 541 -19.18 -27.13 51.77
C ARG A 541 -18.13 -27.48 52.80
N ALA A 542 -17.82 -26.53 53.71
CA ALA A 542 -16.84 -26.72 54.79
C ALA A 542 -17.37 -27.64 55.92
#